data_d8cce913d940e647e7c9e0b88a98ce03
#
_entry.id   d8cce913d940e647e7c9e0b88a98ce03
#
_cell.length_a   1.000
_cell.length_b   1.000
_cell.length_c   1.000
_cell.angle_alpha   90.00
_cell.angle_beta   90.00
_cell.angle_gamma   90.00
#
_symmetry.space_group_name_H-M   'P 1'
#
loop_
_entity.id
_entity.type
_entity.pdbx_description
1 polymer ?
#
loop_
_entity_poly.entity_id
_entity_poly.type
_entity_poly.pdbx_seq_one_letter_code
_entity_poly.pdbx_strand_id
1 'polypeptide(L)'
;MNKEKRRRIFEILSAERPDPKSELNYTTPFELLIAVMLSAQATDKSVNIATAKLFPAANTAHAIAALGVEGLEPYIRTIGLWRAKAKHIIDTCTILEKDFNGEVPANFDALTKLPGVGTKTANVVLNVAFGKPTIAVDTHIFRVANRTGIAPGKTPQDVMEKLLKTTPKEFLTNAHHWLLLHGRYCCKARKPECGACPIFDLCEYPEKTGSSCIVVGKKNQATTLEGCCLAGFPETAWFGKGITKFEQHKSTIALRFSTLRNP
;
A
#
# COMPACT_ATOMS: atom_id res chain seq x y z
N MET A 1 -11.16 14.81 -14.49
CA MET A 1 -10.69 13.57 -15.20
C MET A 1 -11.88 12.75 -15.69
N ASN A 2 -11.87 12.25 -16.92
CA ASN A 2 -12.93 11.38 -17.47
C ASN A 2 -12.75 9.91 -17.02
N LYS A 3 -13.77 9.06 -17.30
CA LYS A 3 -13.83 7.66 -16.87
C LYS A 3 -12.72 6.81 -17.51
N GLU A 4 -12.42 7.03 -18.77
CA GLU A 4 -11.42 6.27 -19.52
C GLU A 4 -9.99 6.54 -19.04
N LYS A 5 -9.60 7.80 -18.87
CA LYS A 5 -8.32 8.18 -18.28
C LYS A 5 -8.13 7.56 -16.89
N ARG A 6 -9.19 7.57 -16.06
CA ARG A 6 -9.15 7.00 -14.72
C ARG A 6 -8.93 5.49 -14.77
N ARG A 7 -9.64 4.77 -15.64
CA ARG A 7 -9.43 3.33 -15.88
C ARG A 7 -7.98 3.07 -16.27
N ARG A 8 -7.47 3.82 -17.24
CA ARG A 8 -6.11 3.65 -17.74
C ARG A 8 -5.04 3.89 -16.67
N ILE A 9 -5.27 4.83 -15.76
CA ILE A 9 -4.37 5.03 -14.59
C ILE A 9 -4.31 3.77 -13.74
N PHE A 10 -5.46 3.17 -13.38
CA PHE A 10 -5.47 1.95 -12.56
C PHE A 10 -4.89 0.74 -13.30
N GLU A 11 -5.10 0.61 -14.61
CA GLU A 11 -4.45 -0.42 -15.43
C GLU A 11 -2.94 -0.32 -15.37
N ILE A 12 -2.37 0.89 -15.51
CA ILE A 12 -0.93 1.12 -15.44
C ILE A 12 -0.41 0.82 -14.02
N LEU A 13 -1.06 1.33 -12.98
CA LEU A 13 -0.64 1.10 -11.59
C LEU A 13 -0.74 -0.38 -11.19
N SER A 14 -1.74 -1.10 -11.70
CA SER A 14 -1.90 -2.54 -11.45
C SER A 14 -0.87 -3.37 -12.22
N ALA A 15 -0.52 -2.98 -13.44
CA ALA A 15 0.52 -3.65 -14.21
C ALA A 15 1.91 -3.46 -13.58
N GLU A 16 2.19 -2.26 -13.02
CA GLU A 16 3.44 -1.97 -12.31
C GLU A 16 3.56 -2.79 -11.01
N ARG A 17 2.44 -2.98 -10.30
CA ARG A 17 2.39 -3.69 -9.02
C ARG A 17 1.16 -4.58 -8.93
N PRO A 18 1.22 -5.80 -9.50
CA PRO A 18 0.04 -6.68 -9.56
C PRO A 18 -0.48 -7.09 -8.18
N ASP A 19 0.42 -7.29 -7.19
CA ASP A 19 0.08 -7.69 -5.81
C ASP A 19 0.64 -6.67 -4.80
N PRO A 20 -0.02 -5.51 -4.63
CA PRO A 20 0.45 -4.48 -3.72
C PRO A 20 0.15 -4.90 -2.28
N LYS A 21 1.19 -4.94 -1.43
CA LYS A 21 1.07 -5.34 -0.02
C LYS A 21 1.30 -4.18 0.93
N SER A 22 0.77 -4.32 2.13
CA SER A 22 1.10 -3.45 3.26
C SER A 22 2.59 -3.58 3.60
N GLU A 23 3.22 -2.48 4.00
CA GLU A 23 4.61 -2.48 4.50
C GLU A 23 4.69 -2.87 6.00
N LEU A 24 3.55 -3.02 6.66
CA LEU A 24 3.48 -3.57 8.02
C LEU A 24 3.60 -5.09 7.99
N ASN A 25 4.37 -5.64 8.94
CA ASN A 25 4.54 -7.09 9.12
C ASN A 25 3.45 -7.62 10.05
N TYR A 26 2.67 -8.58 9.56
CA TYR A 26 1.61 -9.25 10.31
C TYR A 26 1.33 -10.63 9.69
N THR A 27 0.74 -11.52 10.46
CA THR A 27 0.31 -12.86 10.02
C THR A 27 -1.19 -13.07 10.19
N THR A 28 -1.81 -12.37 11.13
CA THR A 28 -3.24 -12.48 11.43
C THR A 28 -3.96 -11.12 11.32
N PRO A 29 -5.31 -11.11 11.16
CA PRO A 29 -6.10 -9.87 11.24
C PRO A 29 -5.90 -9.11 12.55
N PHE A 30 -5.69 -9.82 13.67
CA PHE A 30 -5.41 -9.23 14.96
C PHE A 30 -4.06 -8.50 14.98
N GLU A 31 -2.99 -9.16 14.54
CA GLU A 31 -1.68 -8.54 14.43
C GLU A 31 -1.72 -7.30 13.53
N LEU A 32 -2.46 -7.36 12.41
CA LEU A 32 -2.65 -6.20 11.55
C LEU A 32 -3.35 -5.05 12.31
N LEU A 33 -4.43 -5.32 13.03
CA LEU A 33 -5.14 -4.30 13.80
C LEU A 33 -4.18 -3.59 14.77
N ILE A 34 -3.43 -4.34 15.56
CA ILE A 34 -2.45 -3.81 16.51
C ILE A 34 -1.36 -3.00 15.80
N ALA A 35 -0.81 -3.52 14.69
CA ALA A 35 0.21 -2.81 13.92
C ALA A 35 -0.32 -1.48 13.34
N VAL A 36 -1.56 -1.47 12.82
CA VAL A 36 -2.20 -0.23 12.30
C VAL A 36 -2.49 0.76 13.43
N MET A 37 -2.94 0.32 14.61
CA MET A 37 -3.10 1.20 15.78
C MET A 37 -1.77 1.82 16.19
N LEU A 38 -0.70 1.05 16.18
CA LEU A 38 0.65 1.54 16.48
C LEU A 38 1.19 2.49 15.41
N SER A 39 0.76 2.39 14.15
CA SER A 39 1.24 3.22 13.03
C SER A 39 0.74 4.67 13.05
N ALA A 40 -0.24 5.00 13.88
CA ALA A 40 -0.70 6.38 14.04
C ALA A 40 0.47 7.30 14.47
N GLN A 41 0.84 8.28 13.63
CA GLN A 41 1.98 9.18 13.83
C GLN A 41 3.33 8.44 14.08
N ALA A 42 3.51 7.28 13.46
CA ALA A 42 4.75 6.50 13.50
C ALA A 42 5.08 5.97 12.11
N THR A 43 6.33 5.61 11.86
CA THR A 43 6.75 5.00 10.59
C THR A 43 6.51 3.50 10.63
N ASP A 44 6.18 2.88 9.47
CA ASP A 44 6.00 1.43 9.38
C ASP A 44 7.25 0.67 9.85
N LYS A 45 8.45 1.22 9.57
CA LYS A 45 9.72 0.66 10.07
C LYS A 45 9.78 0.59 11.59
N SER A 46 9.39 1.68 12.29
CA SER A 46 9.41 1.69 13.76
C SER A 46 8.36 0.76 14.35
N VAL A 47 7.20 0.64 13.70
CA VAL A 47 6.15 -0.31 14.09
C VAL A 47 6.65 -1.73 13.92
N ASN A 48 7.23 -2.07 12.78
CA ASN A 48 7.76 -3.42 12.52
C ASN A 48 8.85 -3.84 13.51
N ILE A 49 9.70 -2.89 13.96
CA ILE A 49 10.71 -3.17 15.01
C ILE A 49 10.04 -3.50 16.35
N ALA A 50 8.97 -2.79 16.71
CA ALA A 50 8.23 -3.01 17.95
C ALA A 50 7.44 -4.32 17.91
N THR A 51 6.69 -4.56 16.82
CA THR A 51 5.85 -5.76 16.66
C THR A 51 6.68 -7.04 16.51
N ALA A 52 7.88 -6.96 15.92
CA ALA A 52 8.81 -8.09 15.86
C ALA A 52 9.23 -8.63 17.25
N LYS A 53 9.14 -7.79 18.29
CA LYS A 53 9.38 -8.20 19.69
C LYS A 53 8.07 -8.57 20.41
N LEU A 54 6.98 -7.87 20.09
CA LEU A 54 5.69 -8.05 20.76
C LEU A 54 5.00 -9.34 20.32
N PHE A 55 4.85 -9.58 19.01
CA PHE A 55 4.03 -10.70 18.50
C PHE A 55 4.54 -12.10 18.88
N PRO A 56 5.87 -12.37 18.96
CA PRO A 56 6.34 -13.64 19.51
C PRO A 56 5.99 -13.86 20.99
N ALA A 57 5.79 -12.78 21.76
CA ALA A 57 5.41 -12.84 23.18
C ALA A 57 3.89 -12.85 23.39
N ALA A 58 3.16 -12.06 22.59
CA ALA A 58 1.72 -11.92 22.69
C ALA A 58 1.13 -11.49 21.33
N ASN A 59 0.44 -12.41 20.64
CA ASN A 59 -0.15 -12.19 19.33
C ASN A 59 -1.67 -12.45 19.25
N THR A 60 -2.33 -12.52 20.41
CA THR A 60 -3.79 -12.65 20.53
C THR A 60 -4.35 -11.56 21.44
N ALA A 61 -5.65 -11.29 21.35
CA ALA A 61 -6.32 -10.33 22.21
C ALA A 61 -6.16 -10.72 23.70
N HIS A 62 -6.34 -12.00 23.99
CA HIS A 62 -6.15 -12.56 25.33
C HIS A 62 -4.72 -12.32 25.86
N ALA A 63 -3.72 -12.69 25.07
CA ALA A 63 -2.33 -12.57 25.50
C ALA A 63 -1.90 -11.11 25.75
N ILE A 64 -2.32 -10.18 24.87
CA ILE A 64 -2.03 -8.74 25.06
C ILE A 64 -2.81 -8.17 26.26
N ALA A 65 -4.08 -8.53 26.44
CA ALA A 65 -4.86 -8.10 27.59
C ALA A 65 -4.23 -8.59 28.91
N ALA A 66 -3.71 -9.82 28.94
CA ALA A 66 -3.02 -10.39 30.08
C ALA A 66 -1.70 -9.68 30.46
N LEU A 67 -1.01 -9.07 29.46
CA LEU A 67 0.17 -8.22 29.76
C LEU A 67 -0.19 -6.97 30.57
N GLY A 68 -1.38 -6.44 30.38
CA GLY A 68 -1.77 -5.15 30.90
C GLY A 68 -0.97 -4.00 30.29
N VAL A 69 -1.27 -2.77 30.69
CA VAL A 69 -0.60 -1.57 30.19
C VAL A 69 0.89 -1.61 30.48
N GLU A 70 1.28 -1.96 31.72
CA GLU A 70 2.67 -1.97 32.17
C GLU A 70 3.51 -3.03 31.44
N GLY A 71 2.93 -4.21 31.17
CA GLY A 71 3.60 -5.30 30.43
C GLY A 71 3.73 -5.00 28.92
N LEU A 72 2.79 -4.22 28.34
CA LEU A 72 2.85 -3.83 26.94
C LEU A 72 3.84 -2.67 26.66
N GLU A 73 3.98 -1.74 27.60
CA GLU A 73 4.82 -0.55 27.44
C GLU A 73 6.26 -0.82 26.98
N PRO A 74 7.03 -1.81 27.52
CA PRO A 74 8.41 -2.06 27.12
C PRO A 74 8.57 -2.34 25.62
N TYR A 75 7.56 -2.95 25.00
CA TYR A 75 7.60 -3.29 23.56
C TYR A 75 7.38 -2.08 22.66
N ILE A 76 6.60 -1.09 23.11
CA ILE A 76 6.13 0.02 22.26
C ILE A 76 6.68 1.40 22.67
N ARG A 77 7.57 1.50 23.66
CA ARG A 77 8.17 2.77 24.13
C ARG A 77 8.82 3.63 23.06
N THR A 78 9.33 3.01 21.99
CA THR A 78 9.97 3.72 20.87
C THR A 78 8.96 4.35 19.91
N ILE A 79 7.67 4.08 20.08
CA ILE A 79 6.60 4.58 19.23
C ILE A 79 6.02 5.86 19.83
N GLY A 80 5.82 6.88 18.99
CA GLY A 80 5.18 8.12 19.44
C GLY A 80 3.80 7.87 20.08
N LEU A 81 3.48 8.62 21.13
CA LEU A 81 2.22 8.50 21.89
C LEU A 81 2.00 7.12 22.55
N TRP A 82 3.07 6.41 22.85
CA TRP A 82 3.02 5.02 23.31
C TRP A 82 2.12 4.79 24.55
N ARG A 83 2.06 5.73 25.51
CA ARG A 83 1.21 5.60 26.71
C ARG A 83 -0.28 5.55 26.36
N ALA A 84 -0.75 6.48 25.52
CA ALA A 84 -2.14 6.48 25.05
C ALA A 84 -2.44 5.25 24.19
N LYS A 85 -1.50 4.85 23.36
CA LYS A 85 -1.64 3.64 22.53
C LYS A 85 -1.69 2.37 23.36
N ALA A 86 -0.84 2.24 24.38
CA ALA A 86 -0.88 1.09 25.30
C ALA A 86 -2.27 0.95 25.93
N LYS A 87 -2.80 2.03 26.49
CA LYS A 87 -4.16 2.01 27.06
C LYS A 87 -5.22 1.61 26.03
N HIS A 88 -5.23 2.26 24.86
CA HIS A 88 -6.21 1.94 23.80
C HIS A 88 -6.11 0.48 23.32
N ILE A 89 -4.90 -0.06 23.19
CA ILE A 89 -4.70 -1.45 22.79
C ILE A 89 -5.24 -2.41 23.83
N ILE A 90 -4.95 -2.19 25.12
CA ILE A 90 -5.48 -3.05 26.20
C ILE A 90 -7.00 -2.96 26.26
N ASP A 91 -7.58 -1.76 26.21
CA ASP A 91 -9.02 -1.56 26.20
C ASP A 91 -9.66 -2.26 24.98
N THR A 92 -9.04 -2.15 23.80
CA THR A 92 -9.48 -2.84 22.56
C THR A 92 -9.43 -4.36 22.73
N CYS A 93 -8.33 -4.91 23.24
CA CYS A 93 -8.21 -6.35 23.48
C CYS A 93 -9.26 -6.87 24.46
N THR A 94 -9.56 -6.12 25.52
CA THR A 94 -10.61 -6.45 26.49
C THR A 94 -12.00 -6.50 25.83
N ILE A 95 -12.30 -5.55 24.95
CA ILE A 95 -13.56 -5.55 24.19
C ILE A 95 -13.62 -6.71 23.19
N LEU A 96 -12.51 -6.97 22.49
CA LEU A 96 -12.45 -8.11 21.55
C LEU A 96 -12.71 -9.45 22.27
N GLU A 97 -12.11 -9.67 23.44
CA GLU A 97 -12.35 -10.87 24.24
C GLU A 97 -13.82 -10.96 24.68
N LYS A 98 -14.36 -9.86 25.20
CA LYS A 98 -15.70 -9.86 25.75
C LYS A 98 -16.80 -10.01 24.70
N ASP A 99 -16.72 -9.25 23.61
CA ASP A 99 -17.82 -9.04 22.66
C ASP A 99 -17.60 -9.76 21.32
N PHE A 100 -16.38 -10.21 21.02
CA PHE A 100 -16.00 -10.78 19.72
C PHE A 100 -15.18 -12.07 19.82
N ASN A 101 -15.16 -12.71 21.01
CA ASN A 101 -14.43 -13.97 21.26
C ASN A 101 -12.94 -13.89 20.85
N GLY A 102 -12.30 -12.74 21.08
CA GLY A 102 -10.90 -12.48 20.72
C GLY A 102 -10.65 -12.18 19.24
N GLU A 103 -11.66 -12.24 18.40
CA GLU A 103 -11.54 -12.06 16.95
C GLU A 103 -11.78 -10.61 16.52
N VAL A 104 -11.13 -10.19 15.41
CA VAL A 104 -11.34 -8.87 14.84
C VAL A 104 -12.61 -8.85 13.99
N PRO A 105 -13.59 -7.98 14.30
CA PRO A 105 -14.83 -7.93 13.54
C PRO A 105 -14.61 -7.38 12.13
N ALA A 106 -15.12 -8.09 11.11
CA ALA A 106 -15.10 -7.63 9.72
C ALA A 106 -16.24 -6.63 9.42
N ASN A 107 -16.48 -5.68 10.32
CA ASN A 107 -17.55 -4.68 10.23
C ASN A 107 -17.04 -3.30 10.63
N PHE A 108 -17.38 -2.28 9.83
CA PHE A 108 -16.90 -0.91 10.03
C PHE A 108 -17.39 -0.30 11.35
N ASP A 109 -18.69 -0.44 11.65
CA ASP A 109 -19.28 0.15 12.85
C ASP A 109 -18.76 -0.52 14.13
N ALA A 110 -18.52 -1.83 14.07
CA ALA A 110 -17.91 -2.56 15.19
C ALA A 110 -16.45 -2.13 15.40
N LEU A 111 -15.66 -2.02 14.33
CA LEU A 111 -14.26 -1.58 14.41
C LEU A 111 -14.13 -0.16 14.96
N THR A 112 -14.97 0.78 14.51
CA THR A 112 -14.89 2.17 14.95
C THR A 112 -15.34 2.40 16.40
N LYS A 113 -15.99 1.43 17.03
CA LYS A 113 -16.32 1.44 18.47
C LYS A 113 -15.14 1.05 19.35
N LEU A 114 -14.11 0.42 18.77
CA LEU A 114 -12.90 0.01 19.50
C LEU A 114 -12.05 1.25 19.87
N PRO A 115 -11.55 1.36 21.10
CA PRO A 115 -10.69 2.46 21.51
C PRO A 115 -9.44 2.61 20.63
N GLY A 116 -9.17 3.82 20.14
CA GLY A 116 -8.03 4.09 19.25
C GLY A 116 -8.21 3.64 17.81
N VAL A 117 -9.38 3.12 17.43
CA VAL A 117 -9.72 2.73 16.05
C VAL A 117 -10.65 3.78 15.43
N GLY A 118 -10.08 4.69 14.68
CA GLY A 118 -10.85 5.68 13.89
C GLY A 118 -11.24 5.15 12.51
N THR A 119 -11.97 5.97 11.75
CA THR A 119 -12.40 5.68 10.37
C THR A 119 -11.26 5.20 9.48
N LYS A 120 -10.09 5.82 9.56
CA LYS A 120 -8.92 5.44 8.76
C LYS A 120 -8.43 4.04 9.11
N THR A 121 -8.24 3.76 10.40
CA THR A 121 -7.80 2.44 10.89
C THR A 121 -8.78 1.35 10.50
N ALA A 122 -10.09 1.57 10.70
CA ALA A 122 -11.13 0.62 10.33
C ALA A 122 -11.09 0.30 8.82
N ASN A 123 -10.97 1.31 7.95
CA ASN A 123 -10.89 1.11 6.51
C ASN A 123 -9.63 0.35 6.08
N VAL A 124 -8.47 0.61 6.70
CA VAL A 124 -7.23 -0.14 6.42
C VAL A 124 -7.40 -1.60 6.83
N VAL A 125 -7.90 -1.88 8.02
CA VAL A 125 -8.10 -3.26 8.50
C VAL A 125 -9.10 -4.00 7.63
N LEU A 126 -10.22 -3.39 7.27
CA LEU A 126 -11.22 -3.99 6.38
C LEU A 126 -10.66 -4.31 4.99
N ASN A 127 -9.86 -3.40 4.45
CA ASN A 127 -9.24 -3.61 3.14
C ASN A 127 -8.20 -4.72 3.19
N VAL A 128 -7.24 -4.61 4.11
CA VAL A 128 -6.03 -5.44 4.13
C VAL A 128 -6.28 -6.83 4.70
N ALA A 129 -7.03 -6.93 5.80
CA ALA A 129 -7.29 -8.22 6.45
C ALA A 129 -8.48 -8.97 5.85
N PHE A 130 -9.49 -8.24 5.34
CA PHE A 130 -10.75 -8.84 4.91
C PHE A 130 -11.04 -8.64 3.41
N GLY A 131 -10.13 -8.05 2.65
CA GLY A 131 -10.29 -7.83 1.21
C GLY A 131 -11.47 -6.94 0.82
N LYS A 132 -12.03 -6.17 1.77
CA LYS A 132 -13.16 -5.29 1.49
C LYS A 132 -12.72 -4.09 0.65
N PRO A 133 -13.53 -3.63 -0.31
CA PRO A 133 -13.18 -2.54 -1.20
C PRO A 133 -13.31 -1.18 -0.50
N THR A 134 -12.51 -0.96 0.55
CA THR A 134 -12.44 0.31 1.29
C THR A 134 -11.17 1.07 0.93
N ILE A 135 -11.21 2.40 1.04
CA ILE A 135 -10.05 3.27 0.76
C ILE A 135 -9.86 4.20 1.97
N ALA A 136 -8.76 4.02 2.69
CA ALA A 136 -8.37 4.87 3.80
C ALA A 136 -7.54 6.05 3.30
N VAL A 137 -8.15 7.19 3.04
CA VAL A 137 -7.45 8.36 2.51
C VAL A 137 -6.53 8.96 3.56
N ASP A 138 -5.23 8.85 3.29
CA ASP A 138 -4.17 9.50 4.05
C ASP A 138 -3.60 10.71 3.29
N THR A 139 -2.56 11.33 3.81
CA THR A 139 -1.91 12.47 3.17
C THR A 139 -1.30 12.15 1.80
N HIS A 140 -0.88 10.89 1.57
CA HIS A 140 -0.35 10.43 0.29
C HIS A 140 -1.47 10.30 -0.74
N ILE A 141 -2.53 9.56 -0.41
CA ILE A 141 -3.68 9.36 -1.29
C ILE A 141 -4.39 10.69 -1.56
N PHE A 142 -4.57 11.52 -0.52
CA PHE A 142 -5.17 12.85 -0.67
C PHE A 142 -4.41 13.71 -1.68
N ARG A 143 -3.08 13.74 -1.58
CA ARG A 143 -2.22 14.46 -2.51
C ARG A 143 -2.28 13.90 -3.93
N VAL A 144 -2.16 12.58 -4.08
CA VAL A 144 -2.23 11.91 -5.38
C VAL A 144 -3.56 12.17 -6.05
N ALA A 145 -4.67 11.99 -5.33
CA ALA A 145 -6.01 12.17 -5.86
C ALA A 145 -6.26 13.59 -6.38
N ASN A 146 -5.80 14.59 -5.64
CA ASN A 146 -5.94 16.00 -6.03
C ASN A 146 -4.98 16.39 -7.16
N ARG A 147 -3.70 15.98 -7.11
CA ARG A 147 -2.73 16.32 -8.15
C ARG A 147 -3.06 15.66 -9.48
N THR A 148 -3.36 14.37 -9.47
CA THR A 148 -3.66 13.64 -10.71
C THR A 148 -5.01 14.01 -11.30
N GLY A 149 -5.91 14.58 -10.49
CA GLY A 149 -7.30 14.84 -10.89
C GLY A 149 -8.19 13.59 -10.87
N ILE A 150 -7.68 12.44 -10.30
CA ILE A 150 -8.42 11.18 -10.30
C ILE A 150 -9.69 11.26 -9.43
N ALA A 151 -9.60 11.96 -8.29
CA ALA A 151 -10.72 12.18 -7.38
C ALA A 151 -10.47 13.44 -6.52
N PRO A 152 -10.48 14.67 -7.11
CA PRO A 152 -10.18 15.88 -6.37
C PRO A 152 -11.26 16.17 -5.32
N GLY A 153 -10.83 16.56 -4.12
CA GLY A 153 -11.71 16.91 -3.00
C GLY A 153 -11.04 17.86 -2.02
N LYS A 154 -11.85 18.59 -1.24
CA LYS A 154 -11.34 19.52 -0.23
C LYS A 154 -10.95 18.84 1.07
N THR A 155 -11.61 17.74 1.40
CA THR A 155 -11.36 16.94 2.60
C THR A 155 -10.98 15.50 2.24
N PRO A 156 -10.31 14.76 3.14
CA PRO A 156 -10.08 13.34 2.95
C PRO A 156 -11.37 12.53 2.73
N GLN A 157 -12.46 12.94 3.35
CA GLN A 157 -13.77 12.31 3.19
C GLN A 157 -14.30 12.50 1.76
N ASP A 158 -14.25 13.71 1.21
CA ASP A 158 -14.69 13.98 -0.18
C ASP A 158 -13.89 13.13 -1.18
N VAL A 159 -12.58 13.02 -0.95
CA VAL A 159 -11.69 12.20 -1.79
C VAL A 159 -12.05 10.74 -1.70
N MET A 160 -12.30 10.21 -0.47
CA MET A 160 -12.69 8.83 -0.25
C MET A 160 -14.00 8.49 -0.98
N GLU A 161 -15.04 9.29 -0.79
CA GLU A 161 -16.35 9.09 -1.43
C GLU A 161 -16.25 9.12 -2.96
N LYS A 162 -15.47 10.07 -3.51
CA LYS A 162 -15.23 10.13 -4.95
C LYS A 162 -14.45 8.94 -5.46
N LEU A 163 -13.39 8.49 -4.75
CA LEU A 163 -12.63 7.30 -5.12
C LEU A 163 -13.52 6.07 -5.12
N LEU A 164 -14.32 5.85 -4.08
CA LEU A 164 -15.24 4.71 -3.99
C LEU A 164 -16.27 4.73 -5.13
N LYS A 165 -16.79 5.92 -5.49
CA LYS A 165 -17.79 6.08 -6.54
C LYS A 165 -17.22 5.94 -7.96
N THR A 166 -15.98 6.36 -8.18
CA THR A 166 -15.44 6.54 -9.53
C THR A 166 -14.37 5.54 -9.93
N THR A 167 -13.76 4.82 -8.98
CA THR A 167 -12.82 3.74 -9.27
C THR A 167 -13.57 2.56 -9.89
N PRO A 168 -13.08 1.97 -11.01
CA PRO A 168 -13.69 0.77 -11.57
C PRO A 168 -13.67 -0.37 -10.53
N LYS A 169 -14.76 -1.14 -10.48
CA LYS A 169 -15.00 -2.14 -9.42
C LYS A 169 -13.87 -3.15 -9.28
N GLU A 170 -13.30 -3.59 -10.39
CA GLU A 170 -12.18 -4.55 -10.46
C GLU A 170 -10.89 -4.05 -9.80
N PHE A 171 -10.71 -2.73 -9.66
CA PHE A 171 -9.52 -2.13 -9.04
C PHE A 171 -9.74 -1.70 -7.58
N LEU A 172 -10.99 -1.65 -7.09
CA LEU A 172 -11.32 -1.06 -5.79
C LEU A 172 -10.54 -1.66 -4.62
N THR A 173 -10.38 -2.98 -4.59
CA THR A 173 -9.70 -3.67 -3.49
C THR A 173 -8.25 -3.22 -3.34
N ASN A 174 -7.52 -3.07 -4.45
CA ASN A 174 -6.12 -2.70 -4.43
C ASN A 174 -5.86 -1.20 -4.63
N ALA A 175 -6.90 -0.42 -4.96
CA ALA A 175 -6.77 1.02 -5.24
C ALA A 175 -6.11 1.79 -4.09
N HIS A 176 -6.44 1.44 -2.84
CA HIS A 176 -5.83 2.01 -1.66
C HIS A 176 -4.30 1.90 -1.70
N HIS A 177 -3.78 0.70 -1.91
CA HIS A 177 -2.34 0.45 -1.90
C HIS A 177 -1.63 1.08 -3.09
N TRP A 178 -2.18 0.98 -4.31
CA TRP A 178 -1.58 1.59 -5.48
C TRP A 178 -1.44 3.10 -5.32
N LEU A 179 -2.48 3.78 -4.85
CA LEU A 179 -2.44 5.23 -4.65
C LEU A 179 -1.50 5.62 -3.49
N LEU A 180 -1.49 4.84 -2.40
CA LEU A 180 -0.59 5.04 -1.27
C LEU A 180 0.87 4.93 -1.69
N LEU A 181 1.24 3.83 -2.35
CA LEU A 181 2.60 3.55 -2.78
C LEU A 181 3.07 4.53 -3.87
N HIS A 182 2.19 4.88 -4.81
CA HIS A 182 2.47 5.93 -5.79
C HIS A 182 2.75 7.27 -5.12
N GLY A 183 2.00 7.61 -4.07
CA GLY A 183 2.23 8.81 -3.29
C GLY A 183 3.51 8.79 -2.46
N ARG A 184 3.91 7.63 -1.94
CA ARG A 184 5.15 7.47 -1.18
C ARG A 184 6.39 7.59 -2.05
N TYR A 185 6.40 6.93 -3.19
CA TYR A 185 7.62 6.69 -3.96
C TYR A 185 7.75 7.53 -5.23
N CYS A 186 6.65 7.92 -5.89
CA CYS A 186 6.66 8.69 -7.13
C CYS A 186 6.12 10.11 -6.93
N CYS A 187 4.84 10.27 -6.60
CA CYS A 187 4.20 11.58 -6.41
C CYS A 187 4.48 12.15 -5.01
N LYS A 188 5.74 12.38 -4.67
CA LYS A 188 6.21 12.88 -3.37
C LYS A 188 5.67 14.29 -3.08
N ALA A 189 5.59 14.67 -1.79
CA ALA A 189 5.10 15.98 -1.37
C ALA A 189 6.01 17.10 -1.89
N ARG A 190 7.31 16.96 -1.64
CA ARG A 190 8.36 17.82 -2.18
C ARG A 190 9.06 17.07 -3.31
N LYS A 191 9.36 17.76 -4.42
CA LYS A 191 10.07 17.20 -5.59
C LYS A 191 9.44 15.89 -6.09
N PRO A 192 8.21 15.92 -6.64
CA PRO A 192 7.61 14.75 -7.25
C PRO A 192 8.45 14.28 -8.44
N GLU A 193 8.57 12.97 -8.62
CA GLU A 193 9.35 12.37 -9.71
C GLU A 193 8.50 12.23 -10.97
N CYS A 194 8.00 13.37 -11.49
CA CYS A 194 7.07 13.36 -12.61
C CYS A 194 7.71 12.81 -13.89
N GLY A 195 9.01 13.09 -14.16
CA GLY A 195 9.69 12.58 -15.35
C GLY A 195 9.75 11.05 -15.42
N ALA A 196 9.80 10.35 -14.28
CA ALA A 196 9.75 8.89 -14.20
C ALA A 196 8.36 8.33 -13.86
N CYS A 197 7.33 9.19 -13.81
CA CYS A 197 5.99 8.79 -13.39
C CYS A 197 5.26 7.98 -14.47
N PRO A 198 4.82 6.74 -14.18
CA PRO A 198 4.18 5.88 -15.19
C PRO A 198 2.84 6.44 -15.71
N ILE A 199 2.21 7.34 -14.95
CA ILE A 199 0.94 7.98 -15.32
C ILE A 199 1.11 9.45 -15.73
N PHE A 200 2.34 9.86 -16.13
CA PHE A 200 2.68 11.25 -16.47
C PHE A 200 1.70 11.87 -17.47
N ASP A 201 1.42 11.18 -18.58
CA ASP A 201 0.59 11.68 -19.67
C ASP A 201 -0.91 11.75 -19.33
N LEU A 202 -1.35 10.94 -18.36
CA LEU A 202 -2.73 10.91 -17.89
C LEU A 202 -2.99 11.86 -16.71
N CYS A 203 -1.92 12.29 -16.02
CA CYS A 203 -1.99 13.14 -14.85
C CYS A 203 -2.39 14.58 -15.23
N GLU A 204 -3.34 15.16 -14.51
CA GLU A 204 -3.84 16.52 -14.74
C GLU A 204 -3.13 17.59 -13.88
N TYR A 205 -2.05 17.24 -13.18
CA TYR A 205 -1.28 18.19 -12.38
C TYR A 205 -0.56 19.22 -13.27
N PRO A 206 -0.80 20.53 -13.09
CA PRO A 206 -0.25 21.55 -13.98
C PRO A 206 1.26 21.80 -13.73
N GLU A 207 1.75 21.57 -12.51
CA GLU A 207 3.13 21.86 -12.11
C GLU A 207 4.00 20.59 -12.13
N LYS A 208 3.92 19.80 -13.22
CA LYS A 208 4.75 18.61 -13.39
C LYS A 208 6.22 18.99 -13.48
N THR A 209 7.09 18.23 -12.81
CA THR A 209 8.54 18.37 -12.87
C THR A 209 9.11 17.44 -13.95
N GLY A 210 9.97 17.97 -14.84
CA GLY A 210 10.56 17.19 -15.94
C GLY A 210 9.61 16.94 -17.09
N SER A 211 10.11 16.29 -18.13
CA SER A 211 9.35 15.77 -19.28
C SER A 211 9.13 14.28 -19.15
N SER A 212 8.10 13.74 -19.80
CA SER A 212 7.85 12.31 -19.89
C SER A 212 9.07 11.56 -20.44
N CYS A 213 9.62 10.60 -19.69
CA CYS A 213 10.66 9.71 -20.16
C CYS A 213 10.10 8.51 -20.96
N ILE A 214 8.81 8.50 -21.24
CA ILE A 214 8.19 7.44 -22.04
C ILE A 214 8.57 7.68 -23.49
N VAL A 215 9.63 7.02 -23.95
CA VAL A 215 9.90 6.87 -25.38
C VAL A 215 8.76 6.05 -25.95
N VAL A 216 7.81 6.70 -26.61
CA VAL A 216 6.83 6.00 -27.46
C VAL A 216 7.64 5.37 -28.60
N GLY A 217 7.98 4.10 -28.44
CA GLY A 217 8.59 3.32 -29.48
C GLY A 217 7.65 3.32 -30.69
N LYS A 218 7.91 4.18 -31.68
CA LYS A 218 7.42 3.97 -33.04
C LYS A 218 7.96 2.61 -33.45
N LYS A 219 7.06 1.70 -33.83
CA LYS A 219 7.42 0.44 -34.47
C LYS A 219 8.44 0.75 -35.57
N ASN A 220 9.60 0.08 -35.50
CA ASN A 220 10.74 0.18 -36.42
C ASN A 220 11.72 1.32 -36.16
N GLN A 221 12.53 1.18 -35.09
CA GLN A 221 13.99 1.40 -35.11
C GLN A 221 14.48 1.37 -33.65
N ALA A 222 15.22 0.33 -33.30
CA ALA A 222 15.96 0.26 -32.05
C ALA A 222 17.11 1.28 -32.12
N THR A 223 16.92 2.44 -31.53
CA THR A 223 18.01 3.37 -31.22
C THR A 223 18.22 3.31 -29.72
N THR A 224 19.29 2.68 -29.30
CA THR A 224 19.85 2.76 -27.96
C THR A 224 20.20 4.20 -27.66
N LEU A 225 19.39 4.87 -26.84
CA LEU A 225 19.79 6.11 -26.20
C LEU A 225 20.47 5.75 -24.88
N GLU A 226 21.77 5.69 -24.91
CA GLU A 226 22.62 5.76 -23.72
C GLU A 226 22.35 7.12 -23.05
N GLY A 227 21.80 7.11 -21.83
CA GLY A 227 21.64 8.34 -21.03
C GLY A 227 20.32 8.54 -20.33
N CYS A 228 19.31 7.69 -20.46
CA CYS A 228 18.12 7.80 -19.66
C CYS A 228 18.29 6.94 -18.39
N CYS A 229 18.58 7.60 -17.30
CA CYS A 229 18.92 7.05 -15.99
C CYS A 229 17.94 5.99 -15.51
N LEU A 230 18.34 4.73 -15.63
CA LEU A 230 17.98 3.67 -14.70
C LEU A 230 18.74 3.89 -13.37
N ALA A 231 18.79 5.13 -12.90
CA ALA A 231 19.48 5.48 -11.66
C ALA A 231 18.43 5.75 -10.59
N GLY A 232 18.21 4.78 -9.72
CA GLY A 232 17.73 5.11 -8.39
C GLY A 232 16.50 4.41 -7.84
N PHE A 233 16.20 3.17 -8.22
CA PHE A 233 15.51 2.30 -7.26
C PHE A 233 16.58 1.41 -6.63
N PRO A 234 16.84 1.52 -5.33
CA PRO A 234 17.71 0.56 -4.67
C PRO A 234 17.05 -0.81 -4.73
N GLU A 235 17.66 -1.74 -5.47
CA GLU A 235 17.23 -3.15 -5.58
C GLU A 235 17.10 -3.86 -4.22
N THR A 236 17.59 -3.25 -3.15
CA THR A 236 17.61 -3.82 -1.80
C THR A 236 16.35 -3.55 -0.98
N ALA A 237 15.39 -2.77 -1.46
CA ALA A 237 14.19 -2.42 -0.67
C ALA A 237 13.02 -3.41 -0.87
N TRP A 238 13.09 -4.37 -1.82
CA TRP A 238 11.92 -5.17 -2.25
C TRP A 238 12.09 -6.69 -2.14
N PHE A 239 13.29 -7.19 -1.86
CA PHE A 239 13.48 -8.62 -1.64
C PHE A 239 13.75 -8.94 -0.18
N GLY A 240 12.68 -9.26 0.54
CA GLY A 240 12.76 -10.09 1.72
C GLY A 240 13.39 -11.43 1.34
N LYS A 241 14.43 -11.82 2.06
CA LYS A 241 15.24 -13.04 1.88
C LYS A 241 14.36 -14.27 1.60
N GLY A 242 14.59 -14.89 0.47
CA GLY A 242 14.09 -16.24 0.21
C GLY A 242 13.70 -16.53 -1.22
N ILE A 243 14.63 -16.42 -2.19
CA ILE A 243 14.64 -17.29 -3.38
C ILE A 243 16.09 -17.41 -3.83
N THR A 244 16.63 -18.58 -3.59
CA THR A 244 17.91 -19.06 -4.10
C THR A 244 17.80 -19.29 -5.62
N LYS A 245 18.82 -18.82 -6.35
CA LYS A 245 19.29 -19.29 -7.65
C LYS A 245 18.23 -19.53 -8.74
N PHE A 246 18.12 -18.60 -9.66
CA PHE A 246 17.83 -18.92 -11.05
C PHE A 246 19.13 -18.72 -11.86
N GLU A 247 19.88 -19.81 -11.98
CA GLU A 247 20.96 -19.94 -12.94
C GLU A 247 20.39 -19.99 -14.36
N GLN A 248 20.99 -19.19 -15.19
CA GLN A 248 21.23 -19.31 -16.62
C GLN A 248 20.53 -20.48 -17.36
N HIS A 249 19.54 -20.16 -18.16
CA HIS A 249 19.30 -20.85 -19.42
C HIS A 249 19.05 -19.80 -20.51
N LYS A 250 20.15 -19.20 -20.97
CA LYS A 250 20.28 -18.75 -22.36
C LYS A 250 20.75 -19.95 -23.13
N SER A 251 19.89 -20.55 -23.89
CA SER A 251 20.22 -21.24 -25.16
C SER A 251 18.98 -21.98 -25.69
N THR A 252 18.75 -21.81 -26.98
CA THR A 252 17.97 -22.70 -27.84
C THR A 252 16.46 -22.41 -27.96
N ILE A 253 16.10 -21.29 -28.56
CA ILE A 253 14.97 -21.19 -29.50
C ILE A 253 15.38 -20.27 -30.63
N ALA A 254 16.29 -20.73 -31.45
CA ALA A 254 16.48 -20.31 -32.83
C ALA A 254 16.73 -21.60 -33.64
N LEU A 255 16.01 -21.76 -34.69
CA LEU A 255 16.04 -22.90 -35.66
C LEU A 255 14.87 -23.88 -35.52
N ARG A 256 13.75 -23.49 -36.15
CA ARG A 256 12.91 -24.36 -37.00
C ARG A 256 11.77 -23.55 -37.62
N PHE A 257 12.13 -22.75 -38.65
CA PHE A 257 11.23 -22.37 -39.74
C PHE A 257 12.03 -22.37 -41.04
N SER A 258 12.18 -23.51 -41.61
CA SER A 258 12.43 -23.65 -43.05
C SER A 258 12.11 -25.08 -43.42
N THR A 259 11.40 -25.22 -44.49
CA THR A 259 11.01 -26.42 -45.26
C THR A 259 9.64 -27.00 -44.95
N LEU A 260 8.67 -26.50 -45.69
CA LEU A 260 7.69 -27.29 -46.42
C LEU A 260 7.18 -26.43 -47.58
N ARG A 261 7.81 -26.60 -48.76
CA ARG A 261 7.23 -26.38 -50.09
C ARG A 261 6.96 -27.74 -50.72
N ASN A 262 5.75 -27.91 -51.06
CA ASN A 262 5.09 -28.55 -52.18
C ASN A 262 5.80 -29.69 -52.96
N PRO A 263 5.05 -30.53 -53.69
CA PRO A 263 3.83 -30.28 -54.49
C PRO A 263 2.54 -30.87 -53.91
#